data_56c3cc41e35f277cd1b0a1832aca11bd
#
_entry.id   56c3cc41e35f277cd1b0a1832aca11bd
#
_cell.length_a   1.000
_cell.length_b   1.000
_cell.length_c   1.000
_cell.angle_alpha   90.00
_cell.angle_beta   90.00
_cell.angle_gamma   90.00
#
_symmetry.space_group_name_H-M   'P 1'
#
loop_
_entity.id
_entity.type
_entity.pdbx_description
1 polymer ?
#
loop_
_entity_poly.entity_id
_entity_poly.type
_entity_poly.pdbx_seq_one_letter_code
_entity_poly.pdbx_strand_id
1 'polypeptide(L)'
;MQRWVFEEGWERDLRGSAIDNYREFEVATFPQLNEQPTYFKKEVKQSSEMNYDELRAYIHDLQQSGFEVVRLKVQLQKKLAFPVITLVMAILAIPFALSAARRGAVTGVAVAVGIAVVYLMVSGLFEAVGNLGQLPPAVAAWAPDILFGLLGGYMTLKVQT
;
A
#
# COMPACT_ATOMS: atom_id res chain seq x y z
N MET A 1 17.23 -20.29 28.22
CA MET A 1 16.39 -20.85 27.16
C MET A 1 14.94 -20.59 27.53
N GLN A 2 14.25 -19.74 26.79
CA GLN A 2 12.82 -19.51 26.99
C GLN A 2 12.08 -20.71 26.38
N ARG A 3 11.29 -21.41 27.21
CA ARG A 3 10.43 -22.51 26.75
C ARG A 3 8.97 -22.02 26.78
N TRP A 4 8.21 -22.46 25.77
CA TRP A 4 6.77 -22.25 25.76
C TRP A 4 6.11 -23.12 26.81
N VAL A 5 5.27 -22.49 27.65
CA VAL A 5 4.39 -23.16 28.60
C VAL A 5 2.96 -22.84 28.15
N PHE A 6 2.21 -23.87 27.85
CA PHE A 6 0.79 -23.75 27.48
C PHE A 6 -0.05 -24.14 28.69
N GLU A 7 -1.00 -23.28 29.03
CA GLU A 7 -1.94 -23.48 30.15
C GLU A 7 -3.34 -23.69 29.56
N GLU A 8 -4.08 -24.63 30.14
CA GLU A 8 -5.48 -24.94 29.74
C GLU A 8 -5.67 -25.17 28.25
N GLY A 9 -5.12 -26.25 27.73
CA GLY A 9 -5.17 -26.56 26.31
C GLY A 9 -5.57 -28.00 25.99
N TRP A 10 -5.67 -28.28 24.71
CA TRP A 10 -5.87 -29.61 24.19
C TRP A 10 -4.92 -29.90 23.02
N GLU A 11 -4.53 -31.15 22.89
CA GLU A 11 -3.64 -31.67 21.84
C GLU A 11 -4.40 -32.68 21.00
N ARG A 12 -4.26 -32.59 19.67
CA ARG A 12 -4.81 -33.55 18.71
C ARG A 12 -3.72 -34.01 17.77
N ASP A 13 -3.56 -35.34 17.65
CA ASP A 13 -2.76 -35.94 16.61
C ASP A 13 -3.66 -36.28 15.41
N LEU A 14 -3.28 -35.79 14.23
CA LEU A 14 -3.99 -36.04 12.98
C LEU A 14 -3.21 -37.03 12.14
N ARG A 15 -3.85 -38.13 11.78
CA ARG A 15 -3.31 -39.09 10.81
C ARG A 15 -4.16 -39.05 9.53
N GLY A 16 -3.73 -38.21 8.58
CA GLY A 16 -4.55 -37.86 7.40
C GLY A 16 -5.73 -36.98 7.77
N SER A 17 -6.96 -37.40 7.52
CA SER A 17 -8.18 -36.70 7.89
C SER A 17 -8.85 -37.21 9.18
N ALA A 18 -8.28 -38.23 9.82
CA ALA A 18 -8.80 -38.81 11.05
C ALA A 18 -8.05 -38.29 12.28
N ILE A 19 -8.78 -38.09 13.38
CA ILE A 19 -8.22 -37.75 14.69
C ILE A 19 -7.75 -39.07 15.32
N ASP A 20 -6.45 -39.21 15.54
CA ASP A 20 -5.87 -40.43 16.09
C ASP A 20 -5.81 -40.38 17.64
N ASN A 21 -5.53 -39.19 18.20
CA ASN A 21 -5.47 -38.98 19.63
C ASN A 21 -5.99 -37.59 20.02
N TYR A 22 -6.67 -37.50 21.15
CA TYR A 22 -7.13 -36.28 21.79
C TYR A 22 -6.77 -36.30 23.25
N ARG A 23 -6.06 -35.27 23.72
CA ARG A 23 -5.65 -35.15 25.12
C ARG A 23 -5.81 -33.70 25.60
N GLU A 24 -6.50 -33.53 26.70
CA GLU A 24 -6.56 -32.26 27.42
C GLU A 24 -5.41 -32.18 28.43
N PHE A 25 -4.84 -30.99 28.60
CA PHE A 25 -3.80 -30.76 29.59
C PHE A 25 -4.03 -29.41 30.30
N GLU A 26 -3.72 -29.37 31.60
CA GLU A 26 -3.73 -28.13 32.36
C GLU A 26 -2.46 -27.31 32.10
N VAL A 27 -1.31 -27.98 32.06
CA VAL A 27 -0.01 -27.36 31.74
C VAL A 27 0.79 -28.33 30.88
N ALA A 28 1.25 -27.89 29.72
CA ALA A 28 2.11 -28.68 28.84
C ALA A 28 3.24 -27.86 28.24
N THR A 29 4.36 -28.50 28.00
CA THR A 29 5.53 -27.96 27.33
C THR A 29 5.86 -28.85 26.15
N PHE A 30 5.93 -28.27 24.96
CA PHE A 30 6.26 -29.02 23.73
C PHE A 30 7.69 -28.71 23.30
N PRO A 31 8.65 -29.65 23.48
CA PRO A 31 10.05 -29.44 23.10
C PRO A 31 10.25 -29.22 21.59
N GLN A 32 9.27 -29.61 20.79
CA GLN A 32 9.28 -29.49 19.33
C GLN A 32 9.02 -28.03 18.88
N LEU A 33 8.40 -27.21 19.73
CA LEU A 33 8.15 -25.78 19.46
C LEU A 33 9.36 -24.97 19.94
N ASN A 34 10.35 -24.88 19.07
CA ASN A 34 11.62 -24.20 19.35
C ASN A 34 11.63 -22.74 18.88
N GLU A 35 10.49 -22.22 18.42
CA GLU A 35 10.35 -20.86 17.94
C GLU A 35 10.31 -19.86 19.10
N GLN A 36 11.09 -18.79 18.96
CA GLN A 36 11.14 -17.78 20.02
C GLN A 36 9.82 -16.98 20.06
N PRO A 37 9.32 -16.58 21.25
CA PRO A 37 8.13 -15.73 21.38
C PRO A 37 8.21 -14.42 20.62
N THR A 38 9.42 -13.93 20.35
CA THR A 38 9.68 -12.76 19.51
C THR A 38 9.27 -12.94 18.06
N TYR A 39 9.19 -14.17 17.55
CA TYR A 39 8.71 -14.46 16.20
C TYR A 39 7.23 -14.13 16.04
N PHE A 40 6.41 -14.44 17.06
CA PHE A 40 4.98 -14.14 17.06
C PHE A 40 4.67 -12.69 17.50
N LYS A 41 5.59 -12.03 18.22
CA LYS A 41 5.50 -10.59 18.52
C LYS A 41 5.86 -9.69 17.34
N LYS A 42 6.47 -10.23 16.29
CA LYS A 42 6.64 -9.49 15.07
C LYS A 42 5.24 -9.34 14.46
N GLU A 43 4.54 -8.26 14.85
CA GLU A 43 3.35 -7.82 14.11
C GLU A 43 3.71 -7.92 12.64
N VAL A 44 2.97 -8.74 11.90
CA VAL A 44 3.10 -8.81 10.45
C VAL A 44 2.56 -7.47 9.96
N LYS A 45 3.41 -6.44 10.01
CA LYS A 45 3.08 -5.15 9.45
C LYS A 45 2.63 -5.38 8.02
N GLN A 46 1.42 -4.95 7.72
CA GLN A 46 0.97 -4.96 6.33
C GLN A 46 1.93 -4.09 5.50
N SER A 47 2.14 -4.46 4.27
CA SER A 47 3.03 -3.71 3.36
C SER A 47 2.68 -2.22 3.24
N SER A 48 1.41 -1.87 3.50
CA SER A 48 0.92 -0.48 3.58
C SER A 48 1.48 0.29 4.78
N GLU A 49 1.74 -0.38 5.91
CA GLU A 49 2.22 0.23 7.17
C GLU A 49 3.76 0.30 7.24
N MET A 50 4.46 -0.45 6.39
CA MET A 50 5.92 -0.45 6.34
C MET A 50 6.44 0.90 5.84
N ASN A 51 7.55 1.38 6.41
CA ASN A 51 8.30 2.50 5.85
C ASN A 51 8.93 2.11 4.50
N TYR A 52 9.46 3.11 3.76
CA TYR A 52 10.07 2.86 2.45
C TYR A 52 11.21 1.83 2.53
N ASP A 53 12.11 1.98 3.50
CA ASP A 53 13.27 1.10 3.67
C ASP A 53 12.85 -0.30 4.14
N GLU A 54 11.88 -0.40 5.05
CA GLU A 54 11.31 -1.67 5.51
C GLU A 54 10.66 -2.42 4.34
N LEU A 55 9.85 -1.73 3.53
CA LEU A 55 9.19 -2.33 2.37
C LEU A 55 10.19 -2.75 1.30
N ARG A 56 11.25 -1.97 1.09
CA ARG A 56 12.32 -2.30 0.15
C ARG A 56 13.08 -3.56 0.58
N ALA A 57 13.44 -3.67 1.86
CA ALA A 57 14.08 -4.86 2.41
C ALA A 57 13.17 -6.08 2.30
N TYR A 58 11.90 -5.94 2.64
CA TYR A 58 10.89 -7.00 2.54
C TYR A 58 10.71 -7.49 1.11
N ILE A 59 10.69 -6.58 0.12
CA ILE A 59 10.65 -6.94 -1.31
C ILE A 59 11.89 -7.76 -1.70
N HIS A 60 13.07 -7.37 -1.21
CA HIS A 60 14.31 -8.07 -1.51
C HIS A 60 14.31 -9.50 -0.99
N ASP A 61 13.89 -9.70 0.26
CA ASP A 61 13.80 -11.01 0.89
C ASP A 61 12.81 -11.93 0.18
N LEU A 62 11.63 -11.40 -0.19
CA LEU A 62 10.61 -12.13 -0.95
C LEU A 62 11.09 -12.51 -2.35
N GLN A 63 11.83 -11.62 -3.04
CA GLN A 63 12.40 -11.93 -4.35
C GLN A 63 13.42 -13.06 -4.30
N GLN A 64 14.29 -13.09 -3.27
CA GLN A 64 15.25 -14.18 -3.07
C GLN A 64 14.55 -15.51 -2.79
N SER A 65 13.38 -15.46 -2.17
CA SER A 65 12.54 -16.64 -1.89
C SER A 65 11.66 -17.07 -3.08
N GLY A 66 11.77 -16.39 -4.24
CA GLY A 66 11.03 -16.75 -5.46
C GLY A 66 9.57 -16.28 -5.51
N PHE A 67 9.14 -15.41 -4.58
CA PHE A 67 7.77 -14.89 -4.57
C PHE A 67 7.59 -13.74 -5.58
N GLU A 68 6.37 -13.62 -6.11
CA GLU A 68 5.99 -12.52 -6.98
C GLU A 68 5.82 -11.22 -6.17
N VAL A 69 6.59 -10.18 -6.52
CA VAL A 69 6.66 -8.92 -5.77
C VAL A 69 6.19 -7.70 -6.57
N VAL A 70 5.52 -7.91 -7.70
CA VAL A 70 5.09 -6.81 -8.59
C VAL A 70 4.23 -5.79 -7.85
N ARG A 71 3.22 -6.25 -7.11
CA ARG A 71 2.34 -5.39 -6.30
C ARG A 71 3.09 -4.57 -5.26
N LEU A 72 4.04 -5.19 -4.58
CA LEU A 72 4.84 -4.53 -3.55
C LEU A 72 5.76 -3.46 -4.17
N LYS A 73 6.29 -3.71 -5.37
CA LYS A 73 7.08 -2.71 -6.12
C LYS A 73 6.24 -1.50 -6.52
N VAL A 74 4.99 -1.71 -6.95
CA VAL A 74 4.05 -0.61 -7.24
C VAL A 74 3.80 0.21 -5.97
N GLN A 75 3.53 -0.45 -4.84
CA GLN A 75 3.33 0.22 -3.55
C GLN A 75 4.57 1.00 -3.09
N LEU A 76 5.77 0.45 -3.30
CA LEU A 76 7.02 1.12 -2.97
C LEU A 76 7.19 2.43 -3.78
N GLN A 77 6.92 2.39 -5.07
CA GLN A 77 6.97 3.57 -5.93
C GLN A 77 5.89 4.61 -5.54
N LYS A 78 4.69 4.15 -5.17
CA LYS A 78 3.62 5.04 -4.69
C LYS A 78 3.99 5.78 -3.41
N LYS A 79 4.77 5.19 -2.51
CA LYS A 79 5.26 5.90 -1.31
C LYS A 79 6.11 7.12 -1.65
N LEU A 80 6.84 7.09 -2.77
CA LEU A 80 7.61 8.24 -3.28
C LEU A 80 6.74 9.21 -4.08
N ALA A 81 5.78 8.71 -4.85
CA ALA A 81 4.86 9.53 -5.63
C ALA A 81 3.86 10.31 -4.73
N PHE A 82 3.47 9.75 -3.58
CA PHE A 82 2.48 10.34 -2.69
C PHE A 82 2.78 11.77 -2.23
N PRO A 83 4.01 12.18 -1.85
CA PRO A 83 4.33 13.58 -1.56
C PRO A 83 4.19 14.49 -2.78
N VAL A 84 4.46 13.97 -3.99
CA VAL A 84 4.44 14.76 -5.24
C VAL A 84 3.00 15.11 -5.64
N ILE A 85 2.01 14.29 -5.28
CA ILE A 85 0.60 14.58 -5.55
C ILE A 85 0.18 15.94 -4.96
N THR A 86 0.68 16.29 -3.78
CA THR A 86 0.33 17.58 -3.13
C THR A 86 0.82 18.76 -3.97
N LEU A 87 2.00 18.65 -4.56
CA LEU A 87 2.55 19.65 -5.46
C LEU A 87 1.74 19.72 -6.75
N VAL A 88 1.39 18.59 -7.34
CA VAL A 88 0.56 18.51 -8.56
C VAL A 88 -0.80 19.14 -8.32
N MET A 89 -1.46 18.83 -7.19
CA MET A 89 -2.75 19.42 -6.81
C MET A 89 -2.65 20.92 -6.56
N ALA A 90 -1.55 21.41 -5.96
CA ALA A 90 -1.30 22.84 -5.80
C ALA A 90 -1.18 23.56 -7.16
N ILE A 91 -0.43 23.01 -8.11
CA ILE A 91 -0.30 23.58 -9.46
C ILE A 91 -1.64 23.59 -10.19
N LEU A 92 -2.41 22.51 -10.09
CA LEU A 92 -3.76 22.43 -10.65
C LEU A 92 -4.71 23.44 -10.03
N ALA A 93 -4.60 23.71 -8.72
CA ALA A 93 -5.49 24.65 -8.03
C ALA A 93 -5.36 26.09 -8.55
N ILE A 94 -4.19 26.51 -9.05
CA ILE A 94 -3.94 27.90 -9.50
C ILE A 94 -4.93 28.34 -10.59
N PRO A 95 -5.02 27.66 -11.77
CA PRO A 95 -5.90 28.11 -12.84
C PRO A 95 -7.38 28.07 -12.45
N PHE A 96 -7.75 27.10 -11.60
CA PHE A 96 -9.14 27.00 -11.13
C PHE A 96 -9.49 28.05 -10.08
N ALA A 97 -8.57 28.40 -9.17
CA ALA A 97 -8.78 29.48 -8.22
C ALA A 97 -9.00 30.82 -8.94
N LEU A 98 -8.21 31.12 -9.97
CA LEU A 98 -8.35 32.33 -10.79
C LEU A 98 -9.69 32.36 -11.55
N SER A 99 -10.13 31.20 -12.04
CA SER A 99 -11.41 31.08 -12.75
C SER A 99 -12.61 31.13 -11.79
N ALA A 100 -12.47 30.56 -10.59
CA ALA A 100 -13.52 30.56 -9.56
C ALA A 100 -13.78 31.93 -8.97
N ALA A 101 -12.79 32.83 -8.89
CA ALA A 101 -12.95 34.19 -8.48
C ALA A 101 -14.02 34.95 -9.30
N ARG A 102 -14.23 34.54 -10.55
CA ARG A 102 -15.24 35.11 -11.46
C ARG A 102 -16.58 34.39 -11.42
N ARG A 103 -16.65 33.14 -10.94
CA ARG A 103 -17.85 32.28 -11.00
C ARG A 103 -18.47 31.97 -9.63
N GLY A 104 -17.87 32.43 -8.54
CA GLY A 104 -18.31 32.20 -7.17
C GLY A 104 -17.64 31.00 -6.48
N ALA A 105 -17.49 31.12 -5.18
CA ALA A 105 -16.72 30.15 -4.35
C ALA A 105 -17.25 28.71 -4.43
N VAL A 106 -18.57 28.54 -4.47
CA VAL A 106 -19.20 27.19 -4.52
C VAL A 106 -18.80 26.43 -5.78
N THR A 107 -18.77 27.12 -6.93
CA THR A 107 -18.34 26.50 -8.21
C THR A 107 -16.87 26.09 -8.15
N GLY A 108 -16.01 26.90 -7.51
CA GLY A 108 -14.60 26.56 -7.34
C GLY A 108 -14.39 25.30 -6.52
N VAL A 109 -15.12 25.15 -5.41
CA VAL A 109 -15.06 23.93 -4.57
C VAL A 109 -15.55 22.70 -5.33
N ALA A 110 -16.68 22.81 -6.04
CA ALA A 110 -17.23 21.69 -6.82
C ALA A 110 -16.24 21.20 -7.89
N VAL A 111 -15.57 22.12 -8.59
CA VAL A 111 -14.55 21.77 -9.60
C VAL A 111 -13.33 21.12 -8.94
N ALA A 112 -12.85 21.64 -7.81
CA ALA A 112 -11.71 21.06 -7.11
C ALA A 112 -11.98 19.62 -6.65
N VAL A 113 -13.18 19.37 -6.10
CA VAL A 113 -13.62 18.00 -5.73
C VAL A 113 -13.71 17.10 -6.97
N GLY A 114 -14.28 17.61 -8.06
CA GLY A 114 -14.37 16.86 -9.33
C GLY A 114 -13.00 16.44 -9.85
N ILE A 115 -12.01 17.34 -9.84
CA ILE A 115 -10.63 17.04 -10.26
C ILE A 115 -10.00 15.98 -9.34
N ALA A 116 -10.18 16.10 -8.02
CA ALA A 116 -9.66 15.14 -7.06
C ALA A 116 -10.24 13.73 -7.31
N VAL A 117 -11.55 13.62 -7.57
CA VAL A 117 -12.20 12.34 -7.89
C VAL A 117 -11.67 11.76 -9.19
N VAL A 118 -11.53 12.55 -10.26
CA VAL A 118 -10.97 12.09 -11.54
C VAL A 118 -9.52 11.64 -11.36
N TYR A 119 -8.72 12.38 -10.60
CA TYR A 119 -7.35 11.97 -10.28
C TYR A 119 -7.30 10.61 -9.57
N LEU A 120 -8.14 10.41 -8.54
CA LEU A 120 -8.20 9.15 -7.79
C LEU A 120 -8.61 7.98 -8.70
N MET A 121 -9.57 8.19 -9.58
CA MET A 121 -9.99 7.16 -10.56
C MET A 121 -8.84 6.79 -11.51
N VAL A 122 -8.17 7.78 -12.08
CA VAL A 122 -7.03 7.56 -13.00
C VAL A 122 -5.88 6.87 -12.24
N SER A 123 -5.52 7.35 -11.06
CA SER A 123 -4.49 6.74 -10.23
C SER A 123 -4.80 5.28 -9.87
N GLY A 124 -6.07 5.00 -9.53
CA GLY A 124 -6.53 3.63 -9.24
C GLY A 124 -6.45 2.71 -10.47
N LEU A 125 -6.78 3.21 -11.66
CA LEU A 125 -6.65 2.44 -12.91
C LEU A 125 -5.19 2.08 -13.19
N PHE A 126 -4.27 3.05 -13.11
CA PHE A 126 -2.83 2.80 -13.33
C PHE A 126 -2.27 1.82 -12.30
N GLU A 127 -2.68 1.94 -11.04
CA GLU A 127 -2.32 1.00 -9.98
C GLU A 127 -2.85 -0.42 -10.27
N ALA A 128 -4.11 -0.56 -10.67
CA ALA A 128 -4.70 -1.85 -11.00
C ALA A 128 -3.94 -2.54 -12.14
N VAL A 129 -3.66 -1.81 -13.23
CA VAL A 129 -2.90 -2.33 -14.38
C VAL A 129 -1.45 -2.65 -14.00
N GLY A 130 -0.83 -1.84 -13.14
CA GLY A 130 0.50 -2.09 -12.60
C GLY A 130 0.55 -3.34 -11.72
N ASN A 131 -0.45 -3.55 -10.88
CA ASN A 131 -0.57 -4.73 -10.02
C ASN A 131 -0.79 -6.03 -10.80
N LEU A 132 -1.33 -5.95 -12.02
CA LEU A 132 -1.43 -7.07 -12.96
C LEU A 132 -0.11 -7.34 -13.71
N GLY A 133 0.95 -6.55 -13.47
CA GLY A 133 2.23 -6.70 -14.15
C GLY A 133 2.26 -6.21 -15.60
N GLN A 134 1.19 -5.58 -16.08
CA GLN A 134 1.11 -5.09 -17.47
C GLN A 134 1.87 -3.78 -17.66
N LEU A 135 2.13 -3.03 -16.58
CA LEU A 135 2.92 -1.81 -16.59
C LEU A 135 4.12 -1.92 -15.64
N PRO A 136 5.26 -1.32 -16.00
CA PRO A 136 6.36 -1.16 -15.06
C PRO A 136 5.89 -0.46 -13.78
N PRO A 137 6.30 -0.92 -12.58
CA PRO A 137 5.86 -0.36 -11.30
C PRO A 137 6.07 1.16 -11.17
N ALA A 138 7.15 1.68 -11.75
CA ALA A 138 7.42 3.11 -11.79
C ALA A 138 6.37 3.86 -12.61
N VAL A 139 6.03 3.37 -13.82
CA VAL A 139 5.02 4.00 -14.69
C VAL A 139 3.65 3.97 -14.01
N ALA A 140 3.28 2.84 -13.41
CA ALA A 140 2.01 2.70 -12.71
C ALA A 140 1.83 3.72 -11.55
N ALA A 141 2.93 4.07 -10.88
CA ALA A 141 2.90 5.00 -9.75
C ALA A 141 3.01 6.48 -10.19
N TRP A 142 3.83 6.79 -11.19
CA TRP A 142 4.18 8.17 -11.53
C TRP A 142 3.38 8.75 -12.70
N ALA A 143 2.82 7.91 -13.59
CA ALA A 143 2.11 8.40 -14.78
C ALA A 143 0.92 9.33 -14.46
N PRO A 144 0.08 9.07 -13.45
CA PRO A 144 -0.99 9.98 -13.07
C PRO A 144 -0.46 11.36 -12.67
N ASP A 145 0.58 11.41 -11.84
CA ASP A 145 1.17 12.66 -11.35
C ASP A 145 1.75 13.49 -12.48
N ILE A 146 2.47 12.85 -13.41
CA ILE A 146 3.04 13.51 -14.59
C ILE A 146 1.91 14.05 -15.48
N LEU A 147 0.88 13.25 -15.75
CA LEU A 147 -0.22 13.62 -16.61
C LEU A 147 -0.98 14.84 -16.06
N PHE A 148 -1.33 14.80 -14.78
CA PHE A 148 -2.04 15.90 -14.14
C PHE A 148 -1.15 17.11 -13.89
N GLY A 149 0.14 16.91 -13.63
CA GLY A 149 1.12 17.98 -13.48
C GLY A 149 1.32 18.76 -14.81
N LEU A 150 1.44 18.04 -15.92
CA LEU A 150 1.53 18.66 -17.26
C LEU A 150 0.22 19.40 -17.62
N LEU A 151 -0.94 18.80 -17.31
CA LEU A 151 -2.23 19.44 -17.55
C LEU A 151 -2.35 20.74 -16.74
N GLY A 152 -2.01 20.71 -15.45
CA GLY A 152 -2.05 21.89 -14.56
C GLY A 152 -1.06 22.96 -15.00
N GLY A 153 0.16 22.57 -15.36
CA GLY A 153 1.17 23.49 -15.89
C GLY A 153 0.72 24.15 -17.20
N TYR A 154 0.18 23.38 -18.14
CA TYR A 154 -0.36 23.91 -19.40
C TYR A 154 -1.51 24.90 -19.16
N MET A 155 -2.46 24.54 -18.28
CA MET A 155 -3.58 25.44 -17.95
C MET A 155 -3.10 26.73 -17.30
N THR A 156 -2.12 26.65 -16.40
CA THR A 156 -1.55 27.82 -15.73
C THR A 156 -0.88 28.77 -16.71
N LEU A 157 -0.11 28.23 -17.66
CA LEU A 157 0.53 29.05 -18.73
C LEU A 157 -0.49 29.72 -19.63
N LYS A 158 -1.60 29.06 -19.95
CA LYS A 158 -2.65 29.61 -20.80
C LYS A 158 -3.48 30.69 -20.14
N VAL A 159 -3.62 30.65 -18.79
CA VAL A 159 -4.37 31.69 -18.05
C VAL A 159 -3.60 33.01 -17.97
N GLN A 160 -2.28 32.98 -18.09
CA GLN A 160 -1.45 34.21 -18.06
C GLN A 160 -1.37 34.95 -19.41
N THR A 161 -1.93 34.38 -20.48
CA THR A 161 -1.99 35.02 -21.81
C THR A 161 -3.39 35.48 -22.12
#